data_0c21d2b9c89e5c71fdcb4110c331ce22
#
_entry.id   0c21d2b9c89e5c71fdcb4110c331ce22
#
_cell.length_a   1.000
_cell.length_b   1.000
_cell.length_c   1.000
_cell.angle_alpha   90.00
_cell.angle_beta   90.00
_cell.angle_gamma   90.00
#
_symmetry.space_group_name_H-M   'P 1'
#
loop_
_entity.id
_entity.type
_entity.pdbx_description
1 polymer ?
#
loop_
_entity_poly.entity_id
_entity_poly.type
_entity_poly.pdbx_seq_one_letter_code
_entity_poly.pdbx_strand_id
1 'polypeptide(L)'
;MSERSVLVSKKKILVVEDEESLLKLESILLTSKGYEVRGVSNGQAALDAIAEESPDLVLLDIMLPEMDGFEVCRRIKSDPGTKEIPIIMLTAKKSREDMARGEKVGADWYITKPFKSAMVIETIQRFLRK
;
A
#
# COMPACT_ATOMS: atom_id res chain seq x y z
N MET A 1 -32.49 4.65 0.30
CA MET A 1 -31.83 4.80 0.55
C MET A 1 -31.27 4.56 1.14
N SER A 2 -30.93 4.81 1.12
CA SER A 2 -30.34 4.22 1.66
C SER A 2 -29.48 4.76 2.68
N GLU A 3 -30.01 4.80 3.83
CA GLU A 3 -29.25 5.23 4.98
C GLU A 3 -28.09 4.31 5.25
N ARG A 4 -28.23 3.07 4.86
CA ARG A 4 -27.18 2.09 5.08
C ARG A 4 -25.90 2.48 4.36
N SER A 5 -26.00 2.96 3.13
CA SER A 5 -24.80 3.32 2.39
C SER A 5 -24.11 4.54 2.99
N VAL A 6 -24.86 5.38 3.70
CA VAL A 6 -24.26 6.51 4.38
C VAL A 6 -23.43 6.06 5.57
N LEU A 7 -23.85 4.97 6.22
CA LEU A 7 -23.17 4.48 7.42
C LEU A 7 -21.97 3.59 7.12
N VAL A 8 -21.82 3.12 5.89
CA VAL A 8 -20.72 2.24 5.54
C VAL A 8 -19.52 3.05 5.13
N SER A 9 -18.42 2.91 5.86
CA SER A 9 -17.17 3.57 5.56
C SER A 9 -16.41 2.79 4.49
N LYS A 10 -15.80 3.52 3.56
CA LYS A 10 -14.93 2.90 2.59
C LYS A 10 -13.61 2.52 3.26
N LYS A 11 -13.02 1.43 2.81
CA LYS A 11 -11.68 1.07 3.26
C LYS A 11 -10.67 2.04 2.66
N LYS A 12 -9.67 2.39 3.44
CA LYS A 12 -8.67 3.39 3.08
C LYS A 12 -7.37 2.73 2.69
N ILE A 13 -6.87 3.10 1.52
CA ILE A 13 -5.61 2.58 1.01
C ILE A 13 -4.65 3.72 0.80
N LEU A 14 -3.44 3.58 1.35
CA LEU A 14 -2.35 4.52 1.10
C LEU A 14 -1.49 3.92 -0.01
N VAL A 15 -1.31 4.67 -1.09
CA VAL A 15 -0.46 4.24 -2.21
C VAL A 15 0.82 5.07 -2.16
N VAL A 16 1.96 4.39 -2.10
CA VAL A 16 3.28 5.04 -2.03
C VAL A 16 4.04 4.70 -3.30
N GLU A 17 4.17 5.67 -4.19
CA GLU A 17 4.73 5.47 -5.53
C GLU A 17 5.31 6.78 -6.01
N ASP A 18 6.60 6.83 -6.40
CA ASP A 18 7.18 8.10 -6.79
C ASP A 18 7.04 8.40 -8.29
N GLU A 19 6.67 7.42 -9.10
CA GLU A 19 6.41 7.68 -10.51
C GLU A 19 4.99 8.20 -10.66
N GLU A 20 4.85 9.47 -11.04
CA GLU A 20 3.58 10.16 -10.98
C GLU A 20 2.48 9.51 -11.82
N SER A 21 2.81 9.09 -13.04
CA SER A 21 1.79 8.48 -13.90
C SER A 21 1.30 7.15 -13.34
N LEU A 22 2.19 6.40 -12.73
CA LEU A 22 1.83 5.11 -12.13
C LEU A 22 1.02 5.32 -10.87
N LEU A 23 1.37 6.32 -10.05
CA LEU A 23 0.59 6.66 -8.87
C LEU A 23 -0.85 7.02 -9.27
N LYS A 24 -0.98 7.82 -10.33
CA LYS A 24 -2.30 8.20 -10.80
C LYS A 24 -3.09 6.98 -11.27
N LEU A 25 -2.45 6.12 -12.05
CA LEU A 25 -3.12 4.92 -12.56
C LEU A 25 -3.60 4.02 -11.42
N GLU A 26 -2.73 3.77 -10.45
CA GLU A 26 -3.08 2.92 -9.32
C GLU A 26 -4.21 3.54 -8.51
N SER A 27 -4.16 4.86 -8.32
CA SER A 27 -5.19 5.56 -7.55
C SER A 27 -6.55 5.49 -8.25
N ILE A 28 -6.57 5.68 -9.57
CA ILE A 28 -7.81 5.59 -10.33
C ILE A 28 -8.37 4.18 -10.26
N LEU A 29 -7.52 3.18 -10.43
CA LEU A 29 -7.94 1.79 -10.40
C LEU A 29 -8.60 1.44 -9.07
N LEU A 30 -7.96 1.81 -7.96
CA LEU A 30 -8.47 1.46 -6.64
C LEU A 30 -9.72 2.26 -6.29
N THR A 31 -9.75 3.53 -6.68
CA THR A 31 -10.93 4.35 -6.44
C THR A 31 -12.14 3.77 -7.18
N SER A 32 -11.92 3.26 -8.40
CA SER A 32 -13.01 2.67 -9.18
C SER A 32 -13.57 1.40 -8.54
N LYS A 33 -12.81 0.79 -7.64
CA LYS A 33 -13.26 -0.42 -6.94
C LYS A 33 -13.87 -0.10 -5.58
N GLY A 34 -14.07 1.17 -5.26
CA GLY A 34 -14.77 1.56 -4.05
C GLY A 34 -13.90 1.88 -2.86
N TYR A 35 -12.59 1.97 -3.06
CA TYR A 35 -11.68 2.33 -1.98
C TYR A 35 -11.48 3.82 -1.91
N GLU A 36 -11.17 4.31 -0.72
CA GLU A 36 -10.73 5.68 -0.52
C GLU A 36 -9.21 5.67 -0.59
N VAL A 37 -8.64 6.42 -1.54
CA VAL A 37 -7.21 6.33 -1.84
C VAL A 37 -6.52 7.63 -1.50
N ARG A 38 -5.39 7.53 -0.82
CA ARG A 38 -4.47 8.64 -0.62
C ARG A 38 -3.15 8.24 -1.24
N GLY A 39 -2.59 9.11 -2.09
CA GLY A 39 -1.33 8.84 -2.77
C GLY A 39 -0.24 9.75 -2.25
N VAL A 40 0.94 9.18 -2.05
CA VAL A 40 2.14 9.94 -1.69
C VAL A 40 3.31 9.42 -2.51
N SER A 41 4.36 10.23 -2.63
CA SER A 41 5.44 9.92 -3.57
C SER A 41 6.79 9.67 -2.92
N ASN A 42 6.87 9.62 -1.59
CA ASN A 42 8.14 9.32 -0.93
C ASN A 42 7.87 8.73 0.44
N GLY A 43 8.93 8.18 1.04
CA GLY A 43 8.80 7.44 2.29
C GLY A 43 8.40 8.30 3.47
N GLN A 44 8.96 9.51 3.58
CA GLN A 44 8.62 10.38 4.70
C GLN A 44 7.17 10.81 4.62
N ALA A 45 6.69 11.14 3.42
CA ALA A 45 5.28 11.48 3.23
C ALA A 45 4.37 10.33 3.60
N ALA A 46 4.81 9.09 3.34
CA ALA A 46 4.04 7.91 3.72
C ALA A 46 3.91 7.81 5.23
N LEU A 47 5.02 7.98 5.94
CA LEU A 47 5.00 7.90 7.40
C LEU A 47 4.15 9.02 8.00
N ASP A 48 4.26 10.23 7.44
CA ASP A 48 3.45 11.35 7.90
C ASP A 48 1.96 11.09 7.67
N ALA A 49 1.62 10.54 6.50
CA ALA A 49 0.23 10.26 6.17
C ALA A 49 -0.36 9.23 7.14
N ILE A 50 0.42 8.21 7.47
CA ILE A 50 -0.04 7.16 8.39
C ILE A 50 -0.25 7.73 9.79
N ALA A 51 0.61 8.66 10.20
CA ALA A 51 0.46 9.32 11.50
C ALA A 51 -0.79 10.18 11.56
N GLU A 52 -1.16 10.80 10.44
CA GLU A 52 -2.36 11.63 10.38
C GLU A 52 -3.63 10.80 10.39
N GLU A 53 -3.64 9.73 9.61
CA GLU A 53 -4.81 8.89 9.50
C GLU A 53 -4.36 7.48 9.11
N SER A 54 -4.57 6.54 10.00
CA SER A 54 -4.15 5.16 9.78
C SER A 54 -4.94 4.55 8.63
N PRO A 55 -4.26 4.06 7.59
CA PRO A 55 -4.97 3.40 6.49
C PRO A 55 -5.31 1.96 6.86
N ASP A 56 -6.17 1.36 6.07
CA ASP A 56 -6.49 -0.07 6.24
C ASP A 56 -5.47 -0.95 5.52
N LEU A 57 -4.72 -0.38 4.58
CA LEU A 57 -3.72 -1.12 3.82
C LEU A 57 -2.77 -0.14 3.15
N VAL A 58 -1.51 -0.53 3.01
CA VAL A 58 -0.50 0.26 2.31
C VAL A 58 -0.02 -0.51 1.10
N LEU A 59 -0.09 0.12 -0.07
CA LEU A 59 0.49 -0.40 -1.31
C LEU A 59 1.78 0.37 -1.53
N LEU A 60 2.92 -0.31 -1.48
CA LEU A 60 4.21 0.34 -1.26
C LEU A 60 5.24 -0.09 -2.30
N ASP A 61 5.77 0.88 -3.05
CA ASP A 61 6.92 0.62 -3.91
C ASP A 61 8.19 0.68 -3.08
N ILE A 62 9.16 -0.16 -3.43
CA ILE A 62 10.44 -0.16 -2.75
C ILE A 62 11.34 0.94 -3.29
N MET A 63 11.26 1.23 -4.60
CA MET A 63 12.17 2.15 -5.26
C MET A 63 11.72 3.59 -5.08
N LEU A 64 11.93 4.10 -3.88
CA LEU A 64 11.56 5.46 -3.51
C LEU A 64 12.82 6.30 -3.29
N PRO A 65 12.75 7.63 -3.48
CA PRO A 65 13.92 8.47 -3.21
C PRO A 65 14.16 8.58 -1.72
N GLU A 66 15.42 8.70 -1.35
CA GLU A 66 15.93 8.97 0.00
C GLU A 66 15.68 7.84 0.98
N MET A 67 14.42 7.49 1.26
CA MET A 67 14.09 6.39 2.16
C MET A 67 13.35 5.34 1.34
N ASP A 68 13.97 4.18 1.11
CA ASP A 68 13.35 3.17 0.27
C ASP A 68 12.19 2.47 0.97
N GLY A 69 11.46 1.66 0.20
CA GLY A 69 10.27 1.01 0.75
C GLY A 69 10.57 -0.03 1.81
N PHE A 70 11.75 -0.65 1.79
CA PHE A 70 12.11 -1.59 2.85
C PHE A 70 12.16 -0.86 4.19
N GLU A 71 12.75 0.34 4.20
CA GLU A 71 12.86 1.10 5.44
C GLU A 71 11.49 1.60 5.90
N VAL A 72 10.64 2.05 4.96
CA VAL A 72 9.28 2.46 5.29
C VAL A 72 8.54 1.31 5.95
N CYS A 73 8.60 0.13 5.35
CA CYS A 73 7.94 -1.06 5.87
C CYS A 73 8.46 -1.41 7.26
N ARG A 74 9.79 -1.38 7.42
CA ARG A 74 10.39 -1.71 8.70
C ARG A 74 9.88 -0.78 9.80
N ARG A 75 9.77 0.51 9.51
CA ARG A 75 9.30 1.47 10.51
C ARG A 75 7.84 1.25 10.86
N ILE A 76 7.00 0.99 9.85
CA ILE A 76 5.59 0.72 10.10
C ILE A 76 5.42 -0.54 10.95
N LYS A 77 6.17 -1.59 10.62
CA LYS A 77 6.02 -2.87 11.31
C LYS A 77 6.69 -2.89 12.68
N SER A 78 7.56 -1.92 12.95
CA SER A 78 8.22 -1.83 14.27
C SER A 78 7.40 -1.06 15.29
N ASP A 79 6.39 -0.31 14.86
CA ASP A 79 5.59 0.52 15.74
C ASP A 79 4.34 -0.24 16.15
N PRO A 80 4.11 -0.45 17.46
CA PRO A 80 2.92 -1.17 17.93
C PRO A 80 1.60 -0.58 17.41
N GLY A 81 1.58 0.74 17.14
CA GLY A 81 0.37 1.40 16.68
C GLY A 81 0.06 1.14 15.21
N THR A 82 1.03 0.66 14.44
CA THR A 82 0.85 0.49 13.00
C THR A 82 1.25 -0.88 12.47
N LYS A 83 1.81 -1.74 13.30
CA LYS A 83 2.36 -3.02 12.83
C LYS A 83 1.31 -3.94 12.24
N GLU A 84 0.04 -3.75 12.58
CA GLU A 84 -1.03 -4.62 12.08
C GLU A 84 -1.54 -4.18 10.70
N ILE A 85 -1.12 -3.03 10.20
CA ILE A 85 -1.55 -2.57 8.89
C ILE A 85 -0.94 -3.46 7.82
N PRO A 86 -1.75 -4.09 6.95
CA PRO A 86 -1.20 -4.91 5.87
C PRO A 86 -0.38 -4.05 4.91
N ILE A 87 0.79 -4.55 4.53
CA ILE A 87 1.66 -3.89 3.56
C ILE A 87 1.88 -4.82 2.38
N ILE A 88 1.47 -4.37 1.20
CA ILE A 88 1.70 -5.08 -0.05
C ILE A 88 2.76 -4.32 -0.81
N MET A 89 3.90 -4.94 -1.08
CA MET A 89 4.92 -4.32 -1.90
C MET A 89 4.59 -4.53 -3.36
N LEU A 90 4.69 -3.46 -4.14
CA LEU A 90 4.40 -3.47 -5.57
C LEU A 90 5.56 -2.77 -6.27
N THR A 91 6.50 -3.55 -6.82
CA THR A 91 7.79 -2.99 -7.20
C THR A 91 8.43 -3.73 -8.36
N ALA A 92 9.35 -3.03 -9.06
CA ALA A 92 10.13 -3.66 -10.12
C ALA A 92 11.27 -4.53 -9.57
N LYS A 93 11.59 -4.42 -8.29
CA LYS A 93 12.63 -5.25 -7.69
C LYS A 93 12.10 -6.67 -7.52
N LYS A 94 12.72 -7.61 -8.21
CA LYS A 94 12.17 -8.96 -8.27
C LYS A 94 13.20 -10.07 -8.05
N SER A 95 14.38 -9.72 -7.52
CA SER A 95 15.36 -10.75 -7.20
C SER A 95 14.89 -11.51 -5.96
N ARG A 96 15.44 -12.71 -5.81
CA ARG A 96 15.17 -13.50 -4.61
C ARG A 96 15.58 -12.76 -3.35
N GLU A 97 16.69 -12.04 -3.42
CA GLU A 97 17.19 -11.28 -2.29
C GLU A 97 16.24 -10.17 -1.92
N ASP A 98 15.69 -9.46 -2.91
CA ASP A 98 14.74 -8.40 -2.67
C ASP A 98 13.47 -8.95 -2.00
N MET A 99 12.97 -10.06 -2.51
CA MET A 99 11.75 -10.64 -1.97
C MET A 99 11.97 -11.16 -0.55
N ALA A 100 13.14 -11.76 -0.30
CA ALA A 100 13.47 -12.22 1.05
C ALA A 100 13.59 -11.05 2.00
N ARG A 101 14.15 -9.93 1.54
CA ARG A 101 14.28 -8.74 2.37
C ARG A 101 12.91 -8.14 2.68
N GLY A 102 11.99 -8.15 1.69
CA GLY A 102 10.63 -7.70 1.93
C GLY A 102 9.95 -8.50 3.03
N GLU A 103 10.11 -9.81 2.99
CA GLU A 103 9.56 -10.67 4.02
C GLU A 103 10.19 -10.38 5.38
N LYS A 104 11.50 -10.17 5.39
CA LYS A 104 12.22 -9.92 6.63
C LYS A 104 11.79 -8.64 7.33
N VAL A 105 11.48 -7.60 6.56
CA VAL A 105 11.01 -6.35 7.17
C VAL A 105 9.52 -6.36 7.50
N GLY A 106 8.83 -7.45 7.18
CA GLY A 106 7.46 -7.64 7.62
C GLY A 106 6.39 -7.38 6.59
N ALA A 107 6.75 -7.27 5.30
CA ALA A 107 5.74 -7.10 4.26
C ALA A 107 4.82 -8.32 4.25
N ASP A 108 3.53 -8.05 4.05
CA ASP A 108 2.52 -9.11 4.07
C ASP A 108 2.39 -9.79 2.70
N TRP A 109 2.75 -9.09 1.64
CA TRP A 109 2.70 -9.66 0.29
C TRP A 109 3.64 -8.89 -0.61
N TYR A 110 4.01 -9.49 -1.74
CA TYR A 110 4.98 -8.91 -2.66
C TYR A 110 4.53 -9.17 -4.08
N ILE A 111 4.30 -8.10 -4.85
CA ILE A 111 3.89 -8.19 -6.26
C ILE A 111 4.94 -7.49 -7.11
N THR A 112 5.41 -8.17 -8.14
CA THR A 112 6.43 -7.60 -9.02
C THR A 112 5.80 -6.91 -10.21
N LYS A 113 6.41 -5.80 -10.64
CA LYS A 113 6.01 -5.09 -11.85
C LYS A 113 6.68 -5.75 -13.05
N PRO A 114 6.05 -5.78 -14.21
CA PRO A 114 4.72 -5.28 -14.50
C PRO A 114 3.66 -6.19 -13.89
N PHE A 115 2.54 -5.59 -13.47
CA PHE A 115 1.49 -6.34 -12.79
C PHE A 115 0.22 -6.36 -13.61
N LYS A 116 -0.66 -7.32 -13.31
CA LYS A 116 -2.01 -7.33 -13.85
C LYS A 116 -2.92 -6.68 -12.83
N SER A 117 -3.74 -5.72 -13.28
CA SER A 117 -4.63 -5.00 -12.38
C SER A 117 -5.51 -5.93 -11.57
N ALA A 118 -6.01 -6.99 -12.21
CA ALA A 118 -6.87 -7.95 -11.51
C ALA A 118 -6.15 -8.61 -10.34
N MET A 119 -4.86 -8.90 -10.50
CA MET A 119 -4.10 -9.53 -9.42
C MET A 119 -3.94 -8.59 -8.23
N VAL A 120 -3.65 -7.32 -8.50
CA VAL A 120 -3.50 -6.34 -7.42
C VAL A 120 -4.81 -6.19 -6.66
N ILE A 121 -5.92 -6.04 -7.40
CA ILE A 121 -7.24 -5.89 -6.80
C ILE A 121 -7.59 -7.13 -5.96
N GLU A 122 -7.35 -8.31 -6.52
CA GLU A 122 -7.69 -9.55 -5.82
C GLU A 122 -6.89 -9.68 -4.52
N THR A 123 -5.62 -9.33 -4.56
CA THR A 123 -4.76 -9.40 -3.39
C THR A 123 -5.25 -8.43 -2.31
N ILE A 124 -5.56 -7.19 -2.71
CA ILE A 124 -6.07 -6.19 -1.77
C ILE A 124 -7.37 -6.67 -1.14
N GLN A 125 -8.28 -7.18 -1.95
CA GLN A 125 -9.55 -7.67 -1.44
C GLN A 125 -9.36 -8.79 -0.43
N ARG A 126 -8.39 -9.65 -0.67
CA ARG A 126 -8.10 -10.75 0.24
C ARG A 126 -7.68 -10.24 1.61
N PHE A 127 -6.87 -9.19 1.65
CA PHE A 127 -6.40 -8.65 2.92
C PHE A 127 -7.45 -7.80 3.63
N LEU A 128 -8.37 -7.19 2.88
CA LEU A 128 -9.38 -6.30 3.47
C LEU A 128 -10.75 -6.96 3.67
N ARG A 129 -10.88 -8.20 3.24
CA ARG A 129 -12.14 -8.92 3.41
C ARG A 129 -12.34 -9.29 4.86
N LYS A 130 -13.54 -9.08 5.35
CA LYS A 130 -13.84 -9.46 6.75
C LYS A 130 -15.02 -10.39 6.82
#